data_45418a6f2d2033bda6cb365a8e42542b
#
_entry.id   45418a6f2d2033bda6cb365a8e42542b
#
_cell.length_a   1.000
_cell.length_b   1.000
_cell.length_c   1.000
_cell.angle_alpha   90.00
_cell.angle_beta   90.00
_cell.angle_gamma   90.00
#
_symmetry.space_group_name_H-M   'P 1'
#
loop_
_entity.id
_entity.type
_entity.pdbx_description
1 polymer ?
#
loop_
_entity_poly.entity_id
_entity_poly.type
_entity_poly.pdbx_seq_one_letter_code
_entity_poly.pdbx_strand_id
1 'polypeptide(L)'
;MALLPIAPWRGAVANRHTPMDADAVTRALERSGIRSIAQLSIREIKKLIDTIEGETGQRYIRMEMGIPGLPPSQIAVNAQIEALKRGVAAVYPDIQGIAPLKREISRFVKNFLDVTVDPEHCLPTVGSMMGAMACFLTINRMYANREGTLFIDPGFPVQKLQCRVLGHDFMTFDVYDHRGPKLRDKLLSYLDTGRVSSILYSNPNNPAWICLTEAELEIIARLADEYGAVVIEDLAYFGMDFRRDYSRPGVAPFQPSVARHTDNFVLLISSSKVFSYAGERIGMLVVSDALWNRRAPDLTRYYPSDLLGYAMVFGAIYALSSGTSHSAQYALAAVLKAVNDGDLNYVEGVREYGEKAHIMKRMFTDNGFRIVYDTDLDAPIADGFYFTFAYPGLSGEELLRELLYYGVSAIALGTTGSERTEGLRACTSLIQRSEFPVLGERLAWFHRDHGKPAGPAA
;
A
#
# COMPACT_ATOMS: atom_id res chain seq x y z
N MET A 1 22.00 14.17 27.56
CA MET A 1 21.73 12.81 28.05
C MET A 1 22.70 11.88 27.36
N ALA A 2 23.66 11.33 28.10
CA ALA A 2 24.63 10.39 27.55
C ALA A 2 23.90 9.09 27.14
N LEU A 3 24.09 8.68 25.89
CA LEU A 3 23.52 7.48 25.32
C LEU A 3 24.19 6.26 25.95
N LEU A 4 23.45 5.47 26.71
CA LEU A 4 23.92 4.17 27.19
C LEU A 4 24.25 3.28 25.98
N PRO A 5 25.39 2.58 25.99
CA PRO A 5 25.71 1.63 24.94
C PRO A 5 24.68 0.48 24.96
N ILE A 6 24.19 0.13 23.77
CA ILE A 6 23.33 -1.03 23.59
C ILE A 6 24.13 -2.25 24.03
N ALA A 7 23.63 -3.01 25.02
CA ALA A 7 24.20 -4.30 25.36
C ALA A 7 24.20 -5.17 24.08
N PRO A 8 25.32 -5.81 23.73
CA PRO A 8 25.34 -6.67 22.57
C PRO A 8 24.30 -7.78 22.78
N TRP A 9 23.41 -7.95 21.78
CA TRP A 9 22.47 -9.06 21.77
C TRP A 9 23.25 -10.37 21.75
N ARG A 10 23.45 -10.94 22.91
CA ARG A 10 24.04 -12.29 23.11
C ARG A 10 22.94 -13.31 23.45
N GLY A 11 21.74 -13.14 22.83
CA GLY A 11 20.68 -14.13 22.93
C GLY A 11 21.06 -15.37 22.13
N ALA A 12 21.24 -16.46 22.81
CA ALA A 12 21.06 -17.87 22.41
C ALA A 12 21.41 -18.37 20.98
N VAL A 13 21.96 -17.55 20.06
CA VAL A 13 22.32 -17.98 18.68
C VAL A 13 23.62 -18.81 18.68
N ALA A 14 24.48 -18.66 19.68
CA ALA A 14 25.84 -19.24 19.71
C ALA A 14 25.89 -20.77 19.60
N ASN A 15 24.77 -21.49 19.76
CA ASN A 15 24.71 -22.96 19.69
C ASN A 15 23.64 -23.47 18.70
N ARG A 16 23.07 -22.61 17.85
CA ARG A 16 22.06 -23.02 16.86
C ARG A 16 22.68 -23.20 15.49
N HIS A 17 22.31 -24.24 14.79
CA HIS A 17 22.67 -24.45 13.41
C HIS A 17 21.65 -23.69 12.53
N THR A 18 21.99 -22.46 12.15
CA THR A 18 21.16 -21.61 11.30
C THR A 18 21.55 -21.75 9.83
N PRO A 19 20.60 -21.58 8.87
CA PRO A 19 20.89 -21.64 7.43
C PRO A 19 21.76 -20.51 6.93
N MET A 20 21.80 -19.37 7.66
CA MET A 20 22.66 -18.23 7.35
C MET A 20 23.91 -18.26 8.20
N ASP A 21 25.01 -17.67 7.70
CA ASP A 21 26.22 -17.42 8.50
C ASP A 21 25.88 -16.46 9.65
N ALA A 22 25.74 -17.01 10.86
CA ALA A 22 25.30 -16.27 12.04
C ALA A 22 26.27 -15.12 12.41
N ASP A 23 27.58 -15.32 12.21
CA ASP A 23 28.57 -14.29 12.49
C ASP A 23 28.48 -13.14 11.49
N ALA A 24 28.24 -13.44 10.22
CA ALA A 24 28.03 -12.40 9.19
C ALA A 24 26.76 -11.60 9.45
N VAL A 25 25.64 -12.26 9.79
CA VAL A 25 24.38 -11.58 10.16
C VAL A 25 24.60 -10.67 11.37
N THR A 26 25.27 -11.17 12.42
CA THR A 26 25.56 -10.39 13.62
C THR A 26 26.41 -9.18 13.31
N ARG A 27 27.53 -9.36 12.57
CA ARG A 27 28.39 -8.24 12.15
C ARG A 27 27.66 -7.20 11.31
N ALA A 28 26.78 -7.62 10.41
CA ALA A 28 26.00 -6.70 9.59
C ALA A 28 25.03 -5.86 10.43
N LEU A 29 24.35 -6.48 11.39
CA LEU A 29 23.48 -5.79 12.35
C LEU A 29 24.27 -4.78 13.21
N GLU A 30 25.42 -5.15 13.76
CA GLU A 30 26.26 -4.27 14.56
C GLU A 30 26.78 -3.07 13.74
N ARG A 31 27.31 -3.32 12.54
CA ARG A 31 27.83 -2.26 11.65
C ARG A 31 26.75 -1.31 11.14
N SER A 32 25.52 -1.78 11.03
CA SER A 32 24.41 -0.93 10.59
C SER A 32 24.10 0.21 11.56
N GLY A 33 24.51 0.12 12.82
CA GLY A 33 24.20 1.09 13.87
C GLY A 33 22.71 1.19 14.21
N ILE A 34 21.92 0.22 13.77
CA ILE A 34 20.45 0.19 13.94
C ILE A 34 20.12 -0.03 15.41
N ARG A 35 19.37 0.90 16.01
CA ARG A 35 18.91 0.80 17.40
C ARG A 35 17.72 -0.11 17.56
N SER A 36 16.77 -0.07 16.62
CA SER A 36 15.60 -0.93 16.56
C SER A 36 15.32 -1.33 15.12
N ILE A 37 15.40 -2.63 14.84
CA ILE A 37 15.13 -3.18 13.52
C ILE A 37 13.63 -3.04 13.16
N ALA A 38 12.75 -3.01 14.17
CA ALA A 38 11.33 -2.82 13.98
C ALA A 38 10.94 -1.41 13.49
N GLN A 39 11.84 -0.43 13.59
CA GLN A 39 11.60 0.94 13.13
C GLN A 39 12.16 1.21 11.72
N LEU A 40 12.86 0.24 11.13
CA LEU A 40 13.45 0.41 9.82
C LEU A 40 12.39 0.54 8.73
N SER A 41 12.64 1.47 7.82
CA SER A 41 11.89 1.55 6.58
C SER A 41 12.13 0.32 5.69
N ILE A 42 11.23 0.07 4.76
CA ILE A 42 11.36 -1.00 3.75
C ILE A 42 12.71 -0.93 3.02
N ARG A 43 13.21 0.28 2.73
CA ARG A 43 14.47 0.50 2.02
C ARG A 43 15.69 0.20 2.88
N GLU A 44 15.62 0.48 4.16
CA GLU A 44 16.71 0.18 5.10
C GLU A 44 16.82 -1.33 5.36
N ILE A 45 15.70 -2.03 5.55
CA ILE A 45 15.69 -3.50 5.60
C ILE A 45 16.28 -4.09 4.31
N LYS A 46 15.84 -3.62 3.15
CA LYS A 46 16.42 -4.05 1.87
C LYS A 46 17.93 -3.89 1.84
N LYS A 47 18.44 -2.72 2.24
CA LYS A 47 19.89 -2.44 2.25
C LYS A 47 20.65 -3.38 3.20
N LEU A 48 20.09 -3.66 4.38
CA LEU A 48 20.66 -4.62 5.33
C LEU A 48 20.78 -6.01 4.71
N ILE A 49 19.70 -6.50 4.10
CA ILE A 49 19.68 -7.80 3.44
C ILE A 49 20.68 -7.87 2.27
N ASP A 50 20.72 -6.83 1.42
CA ASP A 50 21.69 -6.75 0.31
C ASP A 50 23.14 -6.83 0.82
N THR A 51 23.43 -6.23 1.98
CA THR A 51 24.75 -6.29 2.62
C THR A 51 25.08 -7.71 3.06
N ILE A 52 24.15 -8.41 3.75
CA ILE A 52 24.36 -9.78 4.22
C ILE A 52 24.52 -10.75 3.05
N GLU A 53 23.66 -10.65 2.03
CA GLU A 53 23.75 -11.47 0.81
C GLU A 53 25.08 -11.25 0.08
N GLY A 54 25.55 -9.98 0.00
CA GLY A 54 26.83 -9.65 -0.63
C GLY A 54 28.05 -10.20 0.11
N GLU A 55 28.01 -10.28 1.43
CA GLU A 55 29.12 -10.81 2.25
C GLU A 55 29.17 -12.34 2.32
N THR A 56 27.99 -12.97 2.29
CA THR A 56 27.89 -14.43 2.52
C THR A 56 27.70 -15.23 1.24
N GLY A 57 27.22 -14.59 0.17
CA GLY A 57 26.73 -15.29 -1.02
C GLY A 57 25.43 -16.07 -0.81
N GLN A 58 24.88 -16.07 0.40
CA GLN A 58 23.66 -16.78 0.76
C GLN A 58 22.43 -15.91 0.45
N ARG A 59 21.38 -16.52 -0.13
CA ARG A 59 20.17 -15.81 -0.53
C ARG A 59 19.07 -15.85 0.53
N TYR A 60 18.39 -14.72 0.70
CA TYR A 60 17.20 -14.58 1.54
C TYR A 60 15.92 -14.92 0.76
N ILE A 61 14.91 -15.40 1.47
CA ILE A 61 13.50 -15.35 1.03
C ILE A 61 13.00 -13.94 1.35
N ARG A 62 12.84 -13.12 0.31
CA ARG A 62 12.69 -11.67 0.41
C ARG A 62 11.23 -11.24 0.41
N MET A 63 10.64 -11.09 1.60
CA MET A 63 9.23 -10.70 1.77
C MET A 63 9.04 -9.25 2.25
N GLU A 64 10.14 -8.49 2.39
CA GLU A 64 10.09 -7.09 2.83
C GLU A 64 9.60 -6.13 1.74
N MET A 65 9.85 -6.44 0.47
CA MET A 65 9.59 -5.55 -0.67
C MET A 65 8.21 -5.78 -1.29
N GLY A 66 7.37 -4.74 -1.28
CA GLY A 66 6.07 -4.74 -1.95
C GLY A 66 6.15 -4.28 -3.41
N ILE A 67 6.94 -4.95 -4.26
CA ILE A 67 7.05 -4.67 -5.69
C ILE A 67 6.45 -5.82 -6.50
N PRO A 68 5.96 -5.57 -7.74
CA PRO A 68 5.40 -6.64 -8.57
C PRO A 68 6.47 -7.68 -8.94
N GLY A 69 6.09 -8.95 -8.92
CA GLY A 69 6.94 -10.08 -9.33
C GLY A 69 6.52 -10.69 -10.68
N LEU A 70 5.46 -10.17 -11.28
CA LEU A 70 4.93 -10.59 -12.58
C LEU A 70 5.33 -9.57 -13.66
N PRO A 71 5.50 -9.99 -14.93
CA PRO A 71 5.84 -9.08 -16.01
C PRO A 71 4.68 -8.13 -16.33
N PRO A 72 4.98 -6.93 -16.87
CA PRO A 72 3.95 -6.02 -17.37
C PRO A 72 3.28 -6.59 -18.63
N SER A 73 2.06 -6.10 -18.91
CA SER A 73 1.37 -6.43 -20.16
C SER A 73 2.18 -5.96 -21.38
N GLN A 74 2.31 -6.83 -22.40
CA GLN A 74 2.96 -6.48 -23.65
C GLN A 74 2.23 -5.33 -24.38
N ILE A 75 0.93 -5.15 -24.15
CA ILE A 75 0.13 -4.00 -24.65
C ILE A 75 0.75 -2.70 -24.16
N ALA A 76 1.07 -2.59 -22.87
CA ALA A 76 1.70 -1.41 -22.29
C ALA A 76 3.07 -1.14 -22.91
N VAL A 77 3.92 -2.17 -22.95
CA VAL A 77 5.30 -2.06 -23.45
C VAL A 77 5.30 -1.63 -24.91
N ASN A 78 4.50 -2.25 -25.75
CA ASN A 78 4.41 -1.90 -27.17
C ASN A 78 3.89 -0.46 -27.38
N ALA A 79 2.85 -0.06 -26.67
CA ALA A 79 2.33 1.29 -26.77
C ALA A 79 3.35 2.36 -26.36
N GLN A 80 4.15 2.08 -25.33
CA GLN A 80 5.23 2.97 -24.91
C GLN A 80 6.33 3.09 -25.96
N ILE A 81 6.77 1.96 -26.52
CA ILE A 81 7.76 1.93 -27.60
C ILE A 81 7.28 2.75 -28.80
N GLU A 82 6.04 2.57 -29.22
CA GLU A 82 5.46 3.32 -30.34
C GLU A 82 5.34 4.81 -30.03
N ALA A 83 5.00 5.18 -28.80
CA ALA A 83 4.99 6.58 -28.38
C ALA A 83 6.41 7.20 -28.47
N LEU A 84 7.42 6.49 -27.99
CA LEU A 84 8.82 6.93 -28.07
C LEU A 84 9.29 7.09 -29.52
N LYS A 85 8.94 6.17 -30.42
CA LYS A 85 9.24 6.27 -31.86
C LYS A 85 8.60 7.50 -32.51
N ARG A 86 7.44 7.94 -32.02
CA ARG A 86 6.79 9.18 -32.47
C ARG A 86 7.44 10.46 -31.92
N GLY A 87 8.48 10.33 -31.08
CA GLY A 87 9.23 11.45 -30.57
C GLY A 87 8.60 12.17 -29.35
N VAL A 88 7.65 11.52 -28.64
CA VAL A 88 6.99 12.15 -27.48
C VAL A 88 7.97 12.52 -26.36
N ALA A 89 9.13 11.87 -26.31
CA ALA A 89 10.16 12.17 -25.30
C ALA A 89 10.70 13.61 -25.38
N ALA A 90 10.60 14.27 -26.53
CA ALA A 90 11.07 15.65 -26.75
C ALA A 90 10.02 16.72 -26.40
N VAL A 91 8.81 16.31 -25.99
CA VAL A 91 7.67 17.22 -25.80
C VAL A 91 7.10 17.05 -24.40
N TYR A 92 6.94 18.16 -23.67
CA TYR A 92 6.20 18.14 -22.40
C TYR A 92 4.75 17.78 -22.65
N PRO A 93 4.18 16.81 -21.91
CA PRO A 93 2.74 16.59 -21.94
C PRO A 93 2.00 17.73 -21.21
N ASP A 94 0.71 17.86 -21.46
CA ASP A 94 -0.13 18.67 -20.59
C ASP A 94 -0.01 18.21 -19.13
N ILE A 95 -0.03 19.17 -18.20
CA ILE A 95 0.02 18.88 -16.76
C ILE A 95 -1.13 17.95 -16.34
N GLN A 96 -2.31 18.15 -16.93
CA GLN A 96 -3.50 17.30 -16.72
C GLN A 96 -3.41 15.94 -17.43
N GLY A 97 -2.39 15.72 -18.24
CA GLY A 97 -2.19 14.49 -19.00
C GLY A 97 -2.88 14.48 -20.38
N ILE A 98 -2.54 13.44 -21.15
CA ILE A 98 -3.07 13.28 -22.52
C ILE A 98 -4.55 12.89 -22.49
N ALA A 99 -5.35 13.46 -23.40
CA ALA A 99 -6.79 13.22 -23.49
C ALA A 99 -7.18 11.72 -23.64
N PRO A 100 -6.44 10.86 -24.39
CA PRO A 100 -6.74 9.43 -24.41
C PRO A 100 -6.67 8.77 -23.03
N LEU A 101 -5.65 9.09 -22.21
CA LEU A 101 -5.51 8.50 -20.88
C LEU A 101 -6.63 8.96 -19.95
N LYS A 102 -6.94 10.24 -19.92
CA LYS A 102 -8.04 10.79 -19.10
C LYS A 102 -9.38 10.08 -19.39
N ARG A 103 -9.70 9.90 -20.67
CA ARG A 103 -10.91 9.16 -21.07
C ARG A 103 -10.90 7.70 -20.60
N GLU A 104 -9.78 7.01 -20.73
CA GLU A 104 -9.71 5.62 -20.32
C GLU A 104 -9.72 5.46 -18.81
N ILE A 105 -9.19 6.42 -18.04
CA ILE A 105 -9.33 6.42 -16.56
C ILE A 105 -10.80 6.58 -16.17
N SER A 106 -11.52 7.55 -16.75
CA SER A 106 -12.96 7.76 -16.50
C SER A 106 -13.78 6.51 -16.85
N ARG A 107 -13.51 5.87 -18.00
CA ARG A 107 -14.13 4.59 -18.38
C ARG A 107 -13.82 3.46 -17.39
N PHE A 108 -12.58 3.38 -16.92
CA PHE A 108 -12.16 2.36 -15.96
C PHE A 108 -12.89 2.49 -14.62
N VAL A 109 -12.99 3.71 -14.11
CA VAL A 109 -13.77 4.00 -12.90
C VAL A 109 -15.23 3.64 -13.08
N LYS A 110 -15.85 4.01 -14.23
CA LYS A 110 -17.24 3.63 -14.53
C LYS A 110 -17.40 2.10 -14.61
N ASN A 111 -16.52 1.43 -15.33
CA ASN A 111 -16.63 0.00 -15.60
C ASN A 111 -16.41 -0.89 -14.36
N PHE A 112 -15.57 -0.48 -13.41
CA PHE A 112 -15.15 -1.34 -12.31
C PHE A 112 -15.53 -0.86 -10.91
N LEU A 113 -15.96 0.41 -10.77
CA LEU A 113 -16.51 0.97 -9.53
C LEU A 113 -17.99 1.38 -9.66
N ASP A 114 -18.53 1.42 -10.88
CA ASP A 114 -19.85 1.99 -11.22
C ASP A 114 -20.00 3.47 -10.81
N VAL A 115 -18.94 4.25 -10.94
CA VAL A 115 -18.89 5.68 -10.64
C VAL A 115 -18.60 6.47 -11.92
N THR A 116 -19.36 7.55 -12.15
CA THR A 116 -19.15 8.44 -13.30
C THR A 116 -18.39 9.68 -12.86
N VAL A 117 -17.28 9.99 -13.55
CA VAL A 117 -16.44 11.17 -13.32
C VAL A 117 -16.05 11.75 -14.67
N ASP A 118 -16.03 13.10 -14.76
CA ASP A 118 -15.56 13.78 -15.97
C ASP A 118 -14.09 13.38 -16.27
N PRO A 119 -13.75 13.02 -17.52
CA PRO A 119 -12.36 12.75 -17.91
C PRO A 119 -11.38 13.88 -17.55
N GLU A 120 -11.82 15.13 -17.51
CA GLU A 120 -10.97 16.27 -17.13
C GLU A 120 -10.58 16.26 -15.65
N HIS A 121 -11.27 15.50 -14.80
CA HIS A 121 -10.98 15.32 -13.37
C HIS A 121 -10.17 14.05 -13.09
N CYS A 122 -9.70 13.39 -14.16
CA CYS A 122 -8.88 12.16 -14.10
C CYS A 122 -7.44 12.50 -14.51
N LEU A 123 -6.54 12.56 -13.54
CA LEU A 123 -5.18 13.06 -13.71
C LEU A 123 -4.13 11.94 -13.64
N PRO A 124 -3.18 11.86 -14.57
CA PRO A 124 -2.01 11.01 -14.39
C PRO A 124 -1.08 11.61 -13.33
N THR A 125 -0.46 10.75 -12.51
CA THR A 125 0.49 11.15 -11.48
C THR A 125 1.77 10.31 -11.54
N VAL A 126 2.87 10.80 -10.97
CA VAL A 126 4.13 10.04 -10.86
C VAL A 126 3.98 8.97 -9.77
N GLY A 127 3.20 7.92 -10.10
CA GLY A 127 2.66 6.95 -9.17
C GLY A 127 1.63 7.57 -8.20
N SER A 128 0.84 6.73 -7.51
CA SER A 128 -0.15 7.19 -6.51
C SER A 128 0.48 8.00 -5.36
N MET A 129 1.78 7.83 -5.13
CA MET A 129 2.52 8.61 -4.13
C MET A 129 2.52 10.12 -4.38
N MET A 130 2.70 10.54 -5.64
CA MET A 130 2.58 11.97 -6.00
C MET A 130 1.12 12.42 -5.86
N GLY A 131 0.17 11.56 -6.23
CA GLY A 131 -1.26 11.85 -6.03
C GLY A 131 -1.60 12.11 -4.57
N ALA A 132 -1.11 11.26 -3.64
CA ALA A 132 -1.29 11.49 -2.20
C ALA A 132 -0.66 12.82 -1.74
N MET A 133 0.55 13.12 -2.20
CA MET A 133 1.23 14.38 -1.89
C MET A 133 0.45 15.59 -2.38
N ALA A 134 -0.11 15.52 -3.60
CA ALA A 134 -0.95 16.56 -4.16
C ALA A 134 -2.25 16.75 -3.35
N CYS A 135 -2.85 15.65 -2.88
CA CYS A 135 -4.00 15.72 -1.97
C CYS A 135 -3.65 16.44 -0.66
N PHE A 136 -2.55 16.08 -0.02
CA PHE A 136 -2.15 16.74 1.23
C PHE A 136 -1.82 18.22 1.02
N LEU A 137 -1.21 18.58 -0.08
CA LEU A 137 -0.92 19.98 -0.43
C LEU A 137 -2.17 20.82 -0.69
N THR A 138 -3.26 20.20 -1.15
CA THR A 138 -4.49 20.92 -1.51
C THR A 138 -5.61 20.73 -0.50
N ILE A 139 -6.03 19.50 -0.26
CA ILE A 139 -7.19 19.18 0.58
C ILE A 139 -6.98 19.61 2.04
N ASN A 140 -5.78 19.33 2.61
CA ASN A 140 -5.46 19.75 3.98
C ASN A 140 -5.24 21.27 4.11
N ARG A 141 -5.30 22.01 3.02
CA ARG A 141 -5.21 23.48 2.98
C ARG A 141 -6.50 24.18 2.60
N MET A 142 -7.58 23.42 2.39
CA MET A 142 -8.90 24.00 2.07
C MET A 142 -9.47 24.86 3.17
N TYR A 143 -9.12 24.55 4.44
CA TYR A 143 -9.63 25.21 5.63
C TYR A 143 -8.52 25.44 6.64
N ALA A 144 -8.31 26.67 7.05
CA ALA A 144 -7.21 27.08 7.93
C ALA A 144 -7.22 26.42 9.33
N ASN A 145 -8.35 25.94 9.79
CA ASN A 145 -8.54 25.30 11.09
C ASN A 145 -8.59 23.75 11.02
N ARG A 146 -8.39 23.16 9.84
CA ARG A 146 -8.49 21.72 9.61
C ARG A 146 -7.30 21.26 8.76
N GLU A 147 -6.16 21.02 9.37
CA GLU A 147 -4.94 20.66 8.64
C GLU A 147 -4.55 19.17 8.81
N GLY A 148 -5.42 18.37 9.44
CA GLY A 148 -5.10 17.00 9.79
C GLY A 148 -5.71 15.95 8.85
N THR A 149 -4.94 14.90 8.55
CA THR A 149 -5.45 13.69 7.93
C THR A 149 -5.69 12.62 8.97
N LEU A 150 -6.87 12.00 8.97
CA LEU A 150 -7.17 10.80 9.74
C LEU A 150 -6.83 9.57 8.90
N PHE A 151 -5.82 8.80 9.32
CA PHE A 151 -5.49 7.52 8.70
C PHE A 151 -6.25 6.39 9.38
N ILE A 152 -6.99 5.63 8.60
CA ILE A 152 -7.56 4.35 9.02
C ILE A 152 -6.48 3.29 8.77
N ASP A 153 -5.73 2.99 9.82
CA ASP A 153 -4.60 2.08 9.82
C ASP A 153 -5.02 0.60 10.04
N PRO A 154 -4.10 -0.34 9.83
CA PRO A 154 -2.74 -0.16 9.36
C PRO A 154 -2.70 0.33 7.92
N GLY A 155 -1.65 1.08 7.57
CA GLY A 155 -1.57 1.74 6.26
C GLY A 155 -0.14 1.87 5.72
N PHE A 156 -0.03 2.41 4.51
CA PHE A 156 1.27 2.62 3.89
C PHE A 156 2.05 3.75 4.60
N PRO A 157 3.22 3.46 5.23
CA PRO A 157 3.86 4.41 6.15
C PRO A 157 4.36 5.68 5.48
N VAL A 158 4.60 5.65 4.16
CA VAL A 158 5.18 6.81 3.44
C VAL A 158 4.18 7.96 3.32
N GLN A 159 2.87 7.69 3.32
CA GLN A 159 1.85 8.75 3.33
C GLN A 159 1.91 9.58 4.63
N LYS A 160 2.12 8.93 5.78
CA LYS A 160 2.37 9.62 7.06
C LYS A 160 3.69 10.40 7.05
N LEU A 161 4.73 9.85 6.41
CA LEU A 161 5.99 10.58 6.21
C LEU A 161 5.78 11.82 5.36
N GLN A 162 4.95 11.76 4.31
CA GLN A 162 4.59 12.94 3.51
C GLN A 162 3.92 14.03 4.36
N CYS A 163 2.97 13.68 5.24
CA CYS A 163 2.38 14.63 6.18
C CYS A 163 3.45 15.27 7.07
N ARG A 164 4.35 14.49 7.66
CA ARG A 164 5.46 15.02 8.49
C ARG A 164 6.36 15.97 7.73
N VAL A 165 6.75 15.63 6.50
CA VAL A 165 7.60 16.49 5.64
C VAL A 165 6.90 17.81 5.31
N LEU A 166 5.58 17.81 5.16
CA LEU A 166 4.77 18.99 4.90
C LEU A 166 4.45 19.80 6.16
N GLY A 167 4.78 19.29 7.36
CA GLY A 167 4.39 19.91 8.61
C GLY A 167 2.88 19.81 8.92
N HIS A 168 2.19 18.88 8.28
CA HIS A 168 0.77 18.63 8.52
C HIS A 168 0.59 17.63 9.67
N ASP A 169 -0.35 17.91 10.54
CA ASP A 169 -0.79 16.98 11.57
C ASP A 169 -1.50 15.78 10.96
N PHE A 170 -1.46 14.66 11.67
CA PHE A 170 -2.29 13.50 11.33
C PHE A 170 -2.68 12.72 12.59
N MET A 171 -3.80 12.02 12.49
CA MET A 171 -4.34 11.13 13.51
C MET A 171 -4.43 9.73 12.91
N THR A 172 -4.36 8.71 13.76
CA THR A 172 -4.40 7.32 13.31
C THR A 172 -5.16 6.43 14.28
N PHE A 173 -5.74 5.34 13.79
CA PHE A 173 -6.21 4.21 14.60
C PHE A 173 -6.17 2.92 13.79
N ASP A 174 -5.91 1.81 14.46
CA ASP A 174 -6.01 0.47 13.84
C ASP A 174 -7.48 0.07 13.73
N VAL A 175 -7.93 -0.20 12.50
CA VAL A 175 -9.35 -0.47 12.21
C VAL A 175 -9.83 -1.84 12.67
N TYR A 176 -8.91 -2.78 12.92
CA TYR A 176 -9.26 -4.19 13.08
C TYR A 176 -10.28 -4.45 14.21
N ASP A 177 -10.10 -3.79 15.36
CA ASP A 177 -11.03 -3.91 16.50
C ASP A 177 -12.27 -3.02 16.36
N HIS A 178 -12.32 -2.19 15.32
CA HIS A 178 -13.37 -1.20 15.07
C HIS A 178 -14.13 -1.45 13.76
N ARG A 179 -14.20 -2.71 13.30
CA ARG A 179 -14.90 -3.10 12.08
C ARG A 179 -16.43 -3.07 12.23
N GLY A 180 -17.12 -2.98 11.09
CA GLY A 180 -18.58 -2.95 11.03
C GLY A 180 -19.17 -1.72 11.74
N PRO A 181 -20.25 -1.86 12.52
CA PRO A 181 -20.92 -0.72 13.20
C PRO A 181 -20.03 0.05 14.17
N LYS A 182 -19.02 -0.59 14.77
CA LYS A 182 -18.05 0.07 15.68
C LYS A 182 -17.23 1.15 15.00
N LEU A 183 -17.07 1.05 13.67
CA LEU A 183 -16.33 2.04 12.90
C LEU A 183 -16.90 3.45 13.03
N ARG A 184 -18.23 3.56 13.12
CA ARG A 184 -18.92 4.83 13.28
C ARG A 184 -18.45 5.59 14.52
N ASP A 185 -18.52 4.96 15.69
CA ASP A 185 -18.18 5.63 16.95
C ASP A 185 -16.68 5.95 17.03
N LYS A 186 -15.85 5.09 16.42
CA LYS A 186 -14.41 5.34 16.33
C LYS A 186 -14.10 6.56 15.46
N LEU A 187 -14.73 6.69 14.29
CA LEU A 187 -14.58 7.86 13.43
C LEU A 187 -15.07 9.14 14.11
N LEU A 188 -16.24 9.11 14.77
CA LEU A 188 -16.77 10.25 15.49
C LEU A 188 -15.80 10.77 16.55
N SER A 189 -15.11 9.89 17.29
CA SER A 189 -14.12 10.30 18.31
C SER A 189 -12.99 11.20 17.77
N TYR A 190 -12.72 11.15 16.45
CA TYR A 190 -11.77 12.04 15.79
C TYR A 190 -12.44 13.22 15.10
N LEU A 191 -13.56 12.98 14.40
CA LEU A 191 -14.25 14.02 13.62
C LEU A 191 -14.83 15.12 14.52
N ASP A 192 -15.34 14.78 15.70
CA ASP A 192 -15.85 15.72 16.70
C ASP A 192 -14.79 16.74 17.20
N THR A 193 -13.50 16.44 16.98
CA THR A 193 -12.42 17.41 17.27
C THR A 193 -12.43 18.62 16.36
N GLY A 194 -13.12 18.55 15.20
CA GLY A 194 -13.14 19.59 14.18
C GLY A 194 -11.82 19.80 13.42
N ARG A 195 -10.80 18.92 13.63
CA ARG A 195 -9.46 19.09 13.06
C ARG A 195 -9.21 18.27 11.79
N VAL A 196 -10.11 17.35 11.44
CA VAL A 196 -9.93 16.45 10.31
C VAL A 196 -10.30 17.13 8.99
N SER A 197 -9.35 17.26 8.08
CA SER A 197 -9.56 17.72 6.70
C SER A 197 -9.84 16.56 5.76
N SER A 198 -9.13 15.45 5.97
CA SER A 198 -9.24 14.27 5.09
C SER A 198 -9.19 12.99 5.90
N ILE A 199 -9.81 11.94 5.35
CA ILE A 199 -9.75 10.56 5.84
C ILE A 199 -9.04 9.74 4.77
N LEU A 200 -7.99 8.98 5.13
CA LEU A 200 -7.25 8.15 4.19
C LEU A 200 -7.16 6.70 4.64
N TYR A 201 -7.43 5.78 3.73
CA TYR A 201 -7.26 4.34 3.91
C TYR A 201 -6.94 3.66 2.57
N SER A 202 -6.47 2.40 2.60
CA SER A 202 -6.33 1.57 1.41
C SER A 202 -7.30 0.40 1.39
N ASN A 203 -7.83 0.05 0.19
CA ASN A 203 -8.80 -1.01 0.00
C ASN A 203 -8.56 -1.78 -1.32
N PRO A 204 -8.13 -3.07 -1.33
CA PRO A 204 -7.67 -3.87 -0.18
C PRO A 204 -6.51 -3.21 0.58
N ASN A 205 -6.41 -3.54 1.87
CA ASN A 205 -5.49 -2.88 2.79
C ASN A 205 -4.04 -3.38 2.66
N ASN A 206 -3.08 -2.49 2.77
CA ASN A 206 -1.67 -2.81 3.00
C ASN A 206 -1.30 -2.37 4.42
N PRO A 207 -0.93 -3.28 5.33
CA PRO A 207 -0.46 -4.67 5.13
C PRO A 207 -1.47 -5.77 5.46
N ALA A 208 -2.59 -5.44 6.08
CA ALA A 208 -3.47 -6.41 6.72
C ALA A 208 -4.28 -7.26 5.72
N TRP A 209 -4.46 -6.77 4.50
CA TRP A 209 -5.35 -7.31 3.48
C TRP A 209 -6.83 -7.28 3.83
N ILE A 210 -7.20 -6.45 4.79
CA ILE A 210 -8.60 -6.13 5.11
C ILE A 210 -9.27 -5.50 3.88
N CYS A 211 -10.49 -5.93 3.57
CA CYS A 211 -11.34 -5.31 2.56
C CYS A 211 -12.55 -4.68 3.26
N LEU A 212 -12.67 -3.35 3.19
CA LEU A 212 -13.81 -2.64 3.75
C LEU A 212 -15.08 -3.01 2.97
N THR A 213 -16.15 -3.27 3.71
CA THR A 213 -17.46 -3.61 3.14
C THR A 213 -18.21 -2.37 2.67
N GLU A 214 -19.21 -2.54 1.79
CA GLU A 214 -20.09 -1.43 1.37
C GLU A 214 -20.70 -0.70 2.56
N ALA A 215 -21.12 -1.42 3.61
CA ALA A 215 -21.70 -0.81 4.81
C ALA A 215 -20.69 0.04 5.58
N GLU A 216 -19.42 -0.38 5.66
CA GLU A 216 -18.35 0.41 6.29
C GLU A 216 -18.00 1.64 5.44
N LEU A 217 -17.96 1.49 4.12
CA LEU A 217 -17.72 2.60 3.20
C LEU A 217 -18.86 3.62 3.25
N GLU A 218 -20.11 3.19 3.41
CA GLU A 218 -21.26 4.08 3.61
C GLU A 218 -21.16 4.84 4.94
N ILE A 219 -20.68 4.22 6.03
CA ILE A 219 -20.41 4.90 7.30
C ILE A 219 -19.35 6.00 7.12
N ILE A 220 -18.23 5.67 6.44
CA ILE A 220 -17.16 6.63 6.16
C ILE A 220 -17.70 7.78 5.34
N ALA A 221 -18.43 7.50 4.26
CA ALA A 221 -19.01 8.49 3.36
C ALA A 221 -19.94 9.47 4.08
N ARG A 222 -20.92 8.94 4.82
CA ARG A 222 -21.88 9.77 5.57
C ARG A 222 -21.20 10.70 6.58
N LEU A 223 -20.24 10.17 7.33
CA LEU A 223 -19.51 10.99 8.31
C LEU A 223 -18.60 12.00 7.63
N ALA A 224 -17.97 11.63 6.52
CA ALA A 224 -17.17 12.56 5.73
C ALA A 224 -18.02 13.74 5.22
N ASP A 225 -19.23 13.47 4.72
CA ASP A 225 -20.16 14.50 4.27
C ASP A 225 -20.67 15.38 5.42
N GLU A 226 -21.05 14.77 6.55
CA GLU A 226 -21.53 15.48 7.75
C GLU A 226 -20.49 16.45 8.32
N TYR A 227 -19.23 16.02 8.38
CA TYR A 227 -18.13 16.82 8.93
C TYR A 227 -17.35 17.61 7.88
N GLY A 228 -17.66 17.46 6.60
CA GLY A 228 -16.98 18.14 5.49
C GLY A 228 -15.53 17.70 5.30
N ALA A 229 -15.19 16.48 5.71
CA ALA A 229 -13.90 15.88 5.46
C ALA A 229 -13.86 15.22 4.06
N VAL A 230 -12.73 15.24 3.37
CA VAL A 230 -12.57 14.58 2.07
C VAL A 230 -12.03 13.17 2.25
N VAL A 231 -12.64 12.18 1.60
CA VAL A 231 -12.12 10.80 1.64
C VAL A 231 -11.10 10.60 0.52
N ILE A 232 -9.90 10.17 0.90
CA ILE A 232 -8.83 9.78 0.00
C ILE A 232 -8.72 8.26 0.05
N GLU A 233 -9.26 7.59 -0.95
CA GLU A 233 -9.25 6.13 -1.03
C GLU A 233 -8.06 5.66 -1.86
N ASP A 234 -7.11 4.95 -1.22
CA ASP A 234 -5.94 4.39 -1.88
C ASP A 234 -6.24 2.98 -2.42
N LEU A 235 -6.45 2.91 -3.73
CA LEU A 235 -6.77 1.70 -4.48
C LEU A 235 -5.51 1.11 -5.16
N ALA A 236 -4.38 1.09 -4.44
CA ALA A 236 -3.13 0.54 -4.96
C ALA A 236 -3.22 -0.94 -5.33
N TYR A 237 -4.16 -1.68 -4.75
CA TYR A 237 -4.39 -3.11 -4.97
C TYR A 237 -5.75 -3.37 -5.63
N PHE A 238 -6.13 -2.51 -6.55
CA PHE A 238 -7.40 -2.55 -7.28
C PHE A 238 -7.69 -3.94 -7.86
N GLY A 239 -8.90 -4.47 -7.61
CA GLY A 239 -9.34 -5.78 -8.12
C GLY A 239 -8.69 -7.00 -7.49
N MET A 240 -7.84 -6.85 -6.46
CA MET A 240 -7.08 -7.96 -5.87
C MET A 240 -7.77 -8.63 -4.65
N ASP A 241 -9.03 -8.35 -4.38
CA ASP A 241 -9.83 -9.22 -3.53
C ASP A 241 -10.36 -10.39 -4.36
N PHE A 242 -9.58 -11.47 -4.44
CA PHE A 242 -9.86 -12.62 -5.29
C PHE A 242 -11.03 -13.50 -4.81
N ARG A 243 -11.69 -13.14 -3.71
CA ARG A 243 -12.93 -13.80 -3.26
C ARG A 243 -14.10 -13.53 -4.19
N ARG A 244 -14.02 -12.46 -5.00
CA ARG A 244 -15.03 -12.06 -5.98
C ARG A 244 -14.40 -11.78 -7.33
N ASP A 245 -15.19 -11.89 -8.39
CA ASP A 245 -14.73 -11.60 -9.76
C ASP A 245 -15.05 -10.15 -10.12
N TYR A 246 -14.05 -9.28 -10.03
CA TYR A 246 -14.12 -7.87 -10.44
C TYR A 246 -13.55 -7.63 -11.85
N SER A 247 -13.40 -8.67 -12.66
CA SER A 247 -12.69 -8.58 -13.94
C SER A 247 -13.55 -8.09 -15.11
N ARG A 248 -14.88 -8.09 -14.96
CA ARG A 248 -15.81 -7.84 -16.07
C ARG A 248 -16.21 -6.38 -16.16
N PRO A 249 -15.86 -5.64 -17.27
CA PRO A 249 -16.18 -4.25 -17.40
C PRO A 249 -17.70 -4.02 -17.48
N GLY A 250 -18.20 -3.09 -16.67
CA GLY A 250 -19.62 -2.69 -16.64
C GLY A 250 -20.58 -3.74 -16.08
N VAL A 251 -20.07 -4.83 -15.48
CA VAL A 251 -20.90 -5.93 -14.97
C VAL A 251 -20.58 -6.18 -13.50
N ALA A 252 -21.60 -6.12 -12.65
CA ALA A 252 -21.46 -6.44 -11.23
C ALA A 252 -20.92 -7.89 -11.00
N PRO A 253 -20.23 -8.16 -9.88
CA PRO A 253 -19.97 -7.21 -8.80
C PRO A 253 -18.90 -6.17 -9.16
N PHE A 254 -19.11 -4.94 -8.70
CA PHE A 254 -18.09 -3.89 -8.76
C PHE A 254 -17.24 -3.92 -7.49
N GLN A 255 -15.97 -3.49 -7.59
CA GLN A 255 -15.15 -3.35 -6.38
C GLN A 255 -15.79 -2.33 -5.43
N PRO A 256 -15.93 -2.63 -4.13
CA PRO A 256 -16.40 -1.68 -3.14
C PRO A 256 -15.54 -0.42 -3.12
N SER A 257 -16.18 0.75 -3.14
CA SER A 257 -15.51 2.05 -3.07
C SER A 257 -16.41 3.09 -2.42
N VAL A 258 -15.81 3.99 -1.64
CA VAL A 258 -16.51 5.13 -1.04
C VAL A 258 -17.15 6.04 -2.09
N ALA A 259 -16.57 6.10 -3.28
CA ALA A 259 -17.05 6.92 -4.40
C ALA A 259 -18.48 6.60 -4.87
N ARG A 260 -19.05 5.47 -4.43
CA ARG A 260 -20.47 5.13 -4.67
C ARG A 260 -21.44 5.74 -3.65
N HIS A 261 -20.91 6.27 -2.54
CA HIS A 261 -21.71 6.70 -1.39
C HIS A 261 -21.59 8.20 -1.09
N THR A 262 -20.63 8.90 -1.69
CA THR A 262 -20.43 10.35 -1.53
C THR A 262 -19.79 10.95 -2.77
N ASP A 263 -20.00 12.25 -2.98
CA ASP A 263 -19.27 13.06 -3.97
C ASP A 263 -18.04 13.77 -3.33
N ASN A 264 -17.69 13.43 -2.10
CA ASN A 264 -16.59 14.06 -1.36
C ASN A 264 -15.35 13.17 -1.34
N PHE A 265 -14.92 12.69 -2.50
CA PHE A 265 -13.86 11.69 -2.63
C PHE A 265 -12.75 12.05 -3.59
N VAL A 266 -11.59 11.45 -3.34
CA VAL A 266 -10.47 11.31 -4.26
C VAL A 266 -10.05 9.84 -4.29
N LEU A 267 -9.84 9.29 -5.49
CA LEU A 267 -9.30 7.95 -5.68
C LEU A 267 -7.83 8.02 -6.11
N LEU A 268 -6.97 7.24 -5.45
CA LEU A 268 -5.59 7.03 -5.83
C LEU A 268 -5.46 5.62 -6.42
N ILE A 269 -5.42 5.48 -7.74
CA ILE A 269 -5.34 4.18 -8.41
C ILE A 269 -3.94 3.99 -8.96
N SER A 270 -3.26 2.92 -8.54
CA SER A 270 -1.87 2.66 -8.94
C SER A 270 -1.78 1.65 -10.07
N SER A 271 -0.99 1.96 -11.10
CA SER A 271 -0.61 0.97 -12.11
C SER A 271 0.47 -0.02 -11.62
N SER A 272 1.10 0.30 -10.47
CA SER A 272 2.29 -0.42 -10.01
C SER A 272 2.05 -1.89 -9.72
N LYS A 273 0.86 -2.27 -9.19
CA LYS A 273 0.59 -3.64 -8.75
C LYS A 273 -0.26 -4.40 -9.75
N VAL A 274 -1.45 -3.90 -10.04
CA VAL A 274 -2.43 -4.57 -10.90
C VAL A 274 -1.97 -4.67 -12.35
N PHE A 275 -1.18 -3.72 -12.83
CA PHE A 275 -0.64 -3.74 -14.19
C PHE A 275 0.87 -4.07 -14.26
N SER A 276 1.49 -4.39 -13.11
CA SER A 276 2.94 -4.66 -13.01
C SER A 276 3.82 -3.55 -13.62
N TYR A 277 3.38 -2.29 -13.52
CA TYR A 277 4.00 -1.13 -14.20
C TYR A 277 4.71 -0.18 -13.23
N ALA A 278 5.27 -0.73 -12.14
CA ALA A 278 5.85 0.04 -11.05
C ALA A 278 7.09 0.85 -11.45
N GLY A 279 7.88 0.38 -12.42
CA GLY A 279 9.10 1.04 -12.89
C GLY A 279 8.84 2.34 -13.61
N GLU A 280 7.72 2.44 -14.33
CA GLU A 280 7.38 3.59 -15.16
C GLU A 280 6.80 4.77 -14.38
N ARG A 281 6.58 4.61 -13.08
CA ARG A 281 6.13 5.68 -12.18
C ARG A 281 4.88 6.40 -12.68
N ILE A 282 3.85 5.66 -13.07
CA ILE A 282 2.57 6.23 -13.48
C ILE A 282 1.45 5.70 -12.59
N GLY A 283 0.51 6.57 -12.23
CA GLY A 283 -0.72 6.28 -11.49
C GLY A 283 -1.82 7.23 -11.91
N MET A 284 -2.97 7.07 -11.28
CA MET A 284 -4.19 7.82 -11.59
C MET A 284 -4.70 8.48 -10.31
N LEU A 285 -4.99 9.76 -10.39
CA LEU A 285 -5.67 10.55 -9.40
C LEU A 285 -7.02 10.92 -9.97
N VAL A 286 -8.11 10.50 -9.34
CA VAL A 286 -9.49 10.80 -9.77
C VAL A 286 -10.15 11.62 -8.69
N VAL A 287 -10.65 12.79 -9.06
CA VAL A 287 -11.36 13.72 -8.15
C VAL A 287 -12.82 13.76 -8.56
N SER A 288 -13.75 13.66 -7.62
CA SER A 288 -15.18 13.78 -7.94
C SER A 288 -15.51 15.13 -8.57
N ASP A 289 -16.53 15.18 -9.41
CA ASP A 289 -16.92 16.40 -10.11
C ASP A 289 -17.32 17.52 -9.13
N ALA A 290 -17.99 17.18 -8.04
CA ALA A 290 -18.40 18.13 -7.01
C ALA A 290 -17.18 18.69 -6.24
N LEU A 291 -16.24 17.81 -5.89
CA LEU A 291 -15.03 18.22 -5.18
C LEU A 291 -14.09 19.04 -6.06
N TRP A 292 -13.94 18.68 -7.34
CA TRP A 292 -13.14 19.42 -8.32
C TRP A 292 -13.58 20.88 -8.45
N ASN A 293 -14.88 21.10 -8.47
CA ASN A 293 -15.49 22.42 -8.60
C ASN A 293 -15.68 23.15 -7.26
N ARG A 294 -15.21 22.58 -6.16
CA ARG A 294 -15.34 23.18 -4.83
C ARG A 294 -14.45 24.40 -4.70
N ARG A 295 -15.04 25.46 -4.17
CA ARG A 295 -14.32 26.67 -3.78
C ARG A 295 -14.00 26.62 -2.27
N ALA A 296 -12.74 26.87 -1.94
CA ALA A 296 -12.27 26.99 -0.58
C ALA A 296 -11.39 28.24 -0.46
N PRO A 297 -11.89 29.33 0.14
CA PRO A 297 -11.19 30.62 0.17
C PRO A 297 -9.79 30.56 0.73
N ASP A 298 -9.53 29.68 1.71
CA ASP A 298 -8.20 29.53 2.33
C ASP A 298 -7.13 28.99 1.37
N LEU A 299 -7.51 28.36 0.24
CA LEU A 299 -6.57 27.95 -0.80
C LEU A 299 -5.81 29.15 -1.38
N THR A 300 -6.40 30.34 -1.37
CA THR A 300 -5.74 31.57 -1.87
C THR A 300 -4.54 32.01 -1.02
N ARG A 301 -4.36 31.41 0.14
CA ARG A 301 -3.13 31.59 0.95
C ARG A 301 -1.90 30.92 0.30
N TYR A 302 -2.12 29.95 -0.59
CA TYR A 302 -1.09 29.13 -1.21
C TYR A 302 -1.14 29.14 -2.72
N TYR A 303 -2.30 29.39 -3.33
CA TYR A 303 -2.54 29.27 -4.76
C TYR A 303 -3.23 30.52 -5.31
N PRO A 304 -3.08 30.83 -6.61
CA PRO A 304 -3.75 31.98 -7.24
C PRO A 304 -5.30 31.86 -7.32
N SER A 305 -5.86 30.72 -6.94
CA SER A 305 -7.30 30.43 -7.03
C SER A 305 -7.80 29.71 -5.80
N ASP A 306 -9.06 29.97 -5.45
CA ASP A 306 -9.81 29.26 -4.41
C ASP A 306 -10.47 27.96 -4.94
N LEU A 307 -10.37 27.66 -6.25
CA LEU A 307 -10.94 26.47 -6.88
C LEU A 307 -10.01 25.27 -6.67
N LEU A 308 -10.53 24.19 -6.08
CA LEU A 308 -9.71 23.02 -5.74
C LEU A 308 -9.07 22.37 -6.97
N GLY A 309 -9.81 22.18 -8.06
CA GLY A 309 -9.28 21.61 -9.31
C GLY A 309 -8.11 22.43 -9.86
N TYR A 310 -8.21 23.76 -9.81
CA TYR A 310 -7.10 24.64 -10.19
C TYR A 310 -5.88 24.46 -9.26
N ALA A 311 -6.11 24.47 -7.96
CA ALA A 311 -5.04 24.29 -6.97
C ALA A 311 -4.36 22.93 -7.13
N MET A 312 -5.13 21.87 -7.44
CA MET A 312 -4.62 20.53 -7.68
C MET A 312 -3.68 20.49 -8.89
N VAL A 313 -4.12 21.01 -10.04
CA VAL A 313 -3.37 20.95 -11.31
C VAL A 313 -2.24 21.95 -11.33
N PHE A 314 -2.58 23.25 -11.30
CA PHE A 314 -1.65 24.35 -11.52
C PHE A 314 -0.90 24.79 -10.27
N GLY A 315 -1.34 24.33 -9.10
CA GLY A 315 -0.64 24.46 -7.83
C GLY A 315 0.22 23.23 -7.53
N ALA A 316 -0.42 22.15 -7.06
CA ALA A 316 0.29 21.00 -6.51
C ALA A 316 1.01 20.15 -7.58
N ILE A 317 0.31 19.64 -8.60
CA ILE A 317 0.92 18.75 -9.61
C ILE A 317 1.99 19.49 -10.41
N TYR A 318 1.73 20.74 -10.80
CA TYR A 318 2.71 21.56 -11.50
C TYR A 318 3.98 21.76 -10.67
N ALA A 319 3.85 22.11 -9.38
CA ALA A 319 4.98 22.31 -8.49
C ALA A 319 5.76 21.00 -8.18
N LEU A 320 5.08 19.87 -8.16
CA LEU A 320 5.72 18.58 -7.84
C LEU A 320 6.49 17.97 -9.01
N SER A 321 5.98 18.08 -10.24
CA SER A 321 6.58 17.37 -11.39
C SER A 321 6.36 18.02 -12.75
N SER A 322 5.53 19.06 -12.85
CA SER A 322 5.11 19.67 -14.14
C SER A 322 4.47 18.65 -15.12
N GLY A 323 3.84 17.61 -14.59
CA GLY A 323 3.24 16.53 -15.35
C GLY A 323 3.92 15.17 -15.17
N THR A 324 3.43 14.18 -15.89
CA THR A 324 3.88 12.78 -15.77
C THR A 324 4.53 12.33 -17.08
N SER A 325 5.44 11.36 -17.03
CA SER A 325 6.14 10.81 -18.20
C SER A 325 5.20 10.62 -19.40
N HIS A 326 5.52 11.29 -20.52
CA HIS A 326 4.66 11.35 -21.70
C HIS A 326 4.46 9.96 -22.32
N SER A 327 5.54 9.18 -22.49
CA SER A 327 5.45 7.83 -23.07
C SER A 327 4.70 6.85 -22.17
N ALA A 328 4.86 6.93 -20.84
CA ALA A 328 4.16 6.08 -19.90
C ALA A 328 2.64 6.34 -19.88
N GLN A 329 2.21 7.55 -20.19
CA GLN A 329 0.79 7.86 -20.33
C GLN A 329 0.15 7.09 -21.49
N TYR A 330 0.82 6.95 -22.64
CA TYR A 330 0.34 6.15 -23.76
C TYR A 330 0.28 4.67 -23.42
N ALA A 331 1.26 4.16 -22.67
CA ALA A 331 1.27 2.79 -22.19
C ALA A 331 0.04 2.49 -21.31
N LEU A 332 -0.20 3.35 -20.31
CA LEU A 332 -1.33 3.17 -19.41
C LEU A 332 -2.67 3.33 -20.13
N ALA A 333 -2.79 4.30 -21.04
CA ALA A 333 -3.99 4.46 -21.86
C ALA A 333 -4.33 3.20 -22.67
N ALA A 334 -3.31 2.56 -23.27
CA ALA A 334 -3.50 1.35 -24.07
C ALA A 334 -3.94 0.16 -23.21
N VAL A 335 -3.35 -0.01 -22.03
CA VAL A 335 -3.75 -1.08 -21.09
C VAL A 335 -5.16 -0.85 -20.59
N LEU A 336 -5.49 0.37 -20.14
CA LEU A 336 -6.84 0.68 -19.67
C LEU A 336 -7.89 0.51 -20.78
N LYS A 337 -7.55 0.88 -22.02
CA LYS A 337 -8.43 0.63 -23.15
C LYS A 337 -8.73 -0.86 -23.33
N ALA A 338 -7.69 -1.71 -23.34
CA ALA A 338 -7.86 -3.15 -23.49
C ALA A 338 -8.68 -3.76 -22.33
N VAL A 339 -8.48 -3.28 -21.11
CA VAL A 339 -9.25 -3.68 -19.94
C VAL A 339 -10.72 -3.22 -20.04
N ASN A 340 -10.95 -1.97 -20.43
CA ASN A 340 -12.29 -1.39 -20.58
C ASN A 340 -13.09 -2.02 -21.71
N ASP A 341 -12.42 -2.48 -22.76
CA ASP A 341 -13.04 -3.16 -23.90
C ASP A 341 -13.25 -4.66 -23.65
N GLY A 342 -12.69 -5.21 -22.53
CA GLY A 342 -12.78 -6.61 -22.18
C GLY A 342 -11.73 -7.50 -22.88
N ASP A 343 -10.78 -6.90 -23.60
CA ASP A 343 -9.71 -7.61 -24.31
C ASP A 343 -8.60 -8.11 -23.38
N LEU A 344 -8.49 -7.52 -22.18
CA LEU A 344 -7.52 -7.90 -21.15
C LEU A 344 -8.20 -8.10 -19.79
N ASN A 345 -8.14 -9.32 -19.26
CA ASN A 345 -8.53 -9.61 -17.88
C ASN A 345 -7.37 -9.28 -16.94
N TYR A 346 -7.43 -8.10 -16.32
CA TYR A 346 -6.36 -7.62 -15.44
C TYR A 346 -6.31 -8.36 -14.09
N VAL A 347 -7.44 -8.88 -13.61
CA VAL A 347 -7.53 -9.62 -12.33
C VAL A 347 -6.84 -10.97 -12.48
N GLU A 348 -7.09 -11.68 -13.59
CA GLU A 348 -6.45 -12.96 -13.86
C GLU A 348 -4.94 -12.83 -13.95
N GLY A 349 -4.45 -11.73 -14.55
CA GLY A 349 -3.03 -11.44 -14.66
C GLY A 349 -2.28 -11.33 -13.33
N VAL A 350 -2.99 -11.12 -12.20
CA VAL A 350 -2.40 -10.97 -10.86
C VAL A 350 -2.90 -12.01 -9.85
N ARG A 351 -3.73 -12.95 -10.25
CA ARG A 351 -4.30 -14.01 -9.39
C ARG A 351 -3.22 -14.85 -8.69
N GLU A 352 -2.08 -15.03 -9.34
CA GLU A 352 -0.91 -15.74 -8.79
C GLU A 352 -0.49 -15.20 -7.41
N TYR A 353 -0.69 -13.90 -7.13
CA TYR A 353 -0.38 -13.35 -5.80
C TYR A 353 -1.26 -13.93 -4.71
N GLY A 354 -2.56 -14.11 -5.00
CA GLY A 354 -3.51 -14.74 -4.08
C GLY A 354 -3.18 -16.22 -3.86
N GLU A 355 -2.89 -16.96 -4.91
CA GLU A 355 -2.53 -18.38 -4.82
C GLU A 355 -1.25 -18.59 -3.99
N LYS A 356 -0.23 -17.76 -4.22
CA LYS A 356 0.98 -17.78 -3.41
C LYS A 356 0.71 -17.45 -1.94
N ALA A 357 -0.12 -16.43 -1.67
CA ALA A 357 -0.49 -16.07 -0.30
C ALA A 357 -1.16 -17.24 0.42
N HIS A 358 -2.09 -17.93 -0.23
CA HIS A 358 -2.77 -19.08 0.32
C HIS A 358 -1.78 -20.19 0.75
N ILE A 359 -0.86 -20.55 -0.15
CA ILE A 359 0.15 -21.58 0.12
C ILE A 359 1.09 -21.12 1.23
N MET A 360 1.62 -19.90 1.14
CA MET A 360 2.60 -19.37 2.11
C MET A 360 1.98 -19.23 3.51
N LYS A 361 0.73 -18.73 3.65
CA LYS A 361 0.05 -18.67 4.95
C LYS A 361 -0.01 -20.06 5.62
N ARG A 362 -0.33 -21.10 4.87
CA ARG A 362 -0.33 -22.48 5.39
C ARG A 362 1.06 -22.92 5.81
N MET A 363 2.10 -22.66 5.00
CA MET A 363 3.48 -22.99 5.38
C MET A 363 3.89 -22.33 6.70
N PHE A 364 3.49 -21.08 6.93
CA PHE A 364 3.73 -20.41 8.21
C PHE A 364 2.97 -21.04 9.35
N THR A 365 1.67 -21.28 9.21
CA THR A 365 0.84 -21.87 10.27
C THR A 365 1.24 -23.32 10.60
N ASP A 366 1.61 -24.11 9.62
CA ASP A 366 2.10 -25.48 9.81
C ASP A 366 3.45 -25.51 10.59
N ASN A 367 4.17 -24.40 10.64
CA ASN A 367 5.43 -24.22 11.38
C ASN A 367 5.27 -23.34 12.64
N GLY A 368 4.06 -23.31 13.23
CA GLY A 368 3.81 -22.71 14.54
C GLY A 368 3.66 -21.18 14.54
N PHE A 369 3.71 -20.52 13.39
CA PHE A 369 3.36 -19.11 13.28
C PHE A 369 1.84 -18.95 13.30
N ARG A 370 1.37 -17.75 13.64
CA ARG A 370 -0.05 -17.37 13.51
C ARG A 370 -0.21 -16.21 12.54
N ILE A 371 -1.35 -16.12 11.88
CA ILE A 371 -1.74 -14.95 11.11
C ILE A 371 -2.21 -13.88 12.11
N VAL A 372 -1.77 -12.64 11.95
CA VAL A 372 -2.06 -11.55 12.90
C VAL A 372 -3.43 -10.92 12.61
N TYR A 373 -3.64 -10.49 11.38
CA TYR A 373 -4.95 -10.09 10.88
C TYR A 373 -5.54 -11.33 10.18
N ASP A 374 -6.25 -12.16 10.90
CA ASP A 374 -6.69 -13.47 10.44
C ASP A 374 -8.14 -13.50 9.95
N THR A 375 -8.94 -12.48 10.32
CA THR A 375 -10.33 -12.35 9.91
C THR A 375 -10.61 -11.03 9.19
N ASP A 376 -11.64 -11.05 8.36
CA ASP A 376 -12.23 -9.91 7.69
C ASP A 376 -13.73 -9.88 8.03
N LEU A 377 -14.08 -9.28 9.17
CA LEU A 377 -15.34 -9.46 9.89
C LEU A 377 -15.54 -10.94 10.26
N ASP A 378 -16.62 -11.54 9.78
CA ASP A 378 -17.01 -12.94 10.07
C ASP A 378 -16.35 -13.96 9.12
N ALA A 379 -15.53 -13.51 8.17
CA ALA A 379 -14.86 -14.36 7.20
C ALA A 379 -13.34 -14.44 7.47
N PRO A 380 -12.66 -15.51 7.03
CA PRO A 380 -11.21 -15.52 7.01
C PRO A 380 -10.65 -14.38 6.14
N ILE A 381 -9.48 -13.85 6.55
CA ILE A 381 -8.80 -12.83 5.76
C ILE A 381 -8.49 -13.36 4.34
N ALA A 382 -8.73 -12.52 3.33
CA ALA A 382 -8.49 -12.87 1.94
C ALA A 382 -7.01 -13.17 1.65
N ASP A 383 -6.77 -13.91 0.58
CA ASP A 383 -5.45 -14.16 0.03
C ASP A 383 -5.09 -13.08 -1.00
N GLY A 384 -3.86 -12.54 -0.94
CA GLY A 384 -3.47 -11.49 -1.87
C GLY A 384 -2.00 -11.14 -1.87
N PHE A 385 -1.69 -9.88 -2.08
CA PHE A 385 -0.32 -9.39 -2.23
C PHE A 385 0.49 -9.42 -0.92
N TYR A 386 -0.21 -9.31 0.24
CA TYR A 386 0.37 -9.38 1.57
C TYR A 386 -0.40 -10.31 2.48
N PHE A 387 0.30 -10.79 3.51
CA PHE A 387 -0.29 -11.32 4.72
C PHE A 387 0.56 -10.92 5.92
N THR A 388 0.02 -11.11 7.12
CA THR A 388 0.68 -10.72 8.36
C THR A 388 0.83 -11.93 9.26
N PHE A 389 1.96 -12.02 9.94
CA PHE A 389 2.26 -13.19 10.78
C PHE A 389 3.01 -12.79 12.04
N ALA A 390 2.89 -13.60 13.07
CA ALA A 390 3.63 -13.51 14.32
C ALA A 390 4.04 -14.91 14.79
N TYR A 391 4.96 -14.96 15.76
CA TYR A 391 5.35 -16.21 16.40
C TYR A 391 5.13 -16.13 17.90
N PRO A 392 4.51 -17.14 18.56
CA PRO A 392 4.20 -17.10 19.98
C PRO A 392 5.44 -16.88 20.85
N GLY A 393 5.36 -15.92 21.76
CA GLY A 393 6.42 -15.61 22.71
C GLY A 393 7.51 -14.66 22.21
N LEU A 394 7.43 -14.18 20.96
CA LEU A 394 8.33 -13.17 20.41
C LEU A 394 7.58 -11.88 20.10
N SER A 395 8.19 -10.75 20.41
CA SER A 395 7.77 -9.45 19.87
C SER A 395 8.11 -9.33 18.38
N GLY A 396 7.52 -8.38 17.66
CA GLY A 396 7.83 -8.17 16.24
C GLY A 396 9.30 -7.81 15.99
N GLU A 397 9.94 -7.10 16.92
CA GLU A 397 11.37 -6.79 16.82
C GLU A 397 12.23 -8.04 16.99
N GLU A 398 11.94 -8.86 17.99
CA GLU A 398 12.66 -10.12 18.22
C GLU A 398 12.45 -11.09 17.06
N LEU A 399 11.20 -11.23 16.59
CA LEU A 399 10.86 -12.11 15.49
C LEU A 399 11.59 -11.68 14.20
N LEU A 400 11.58 -10.39 13.87
CA LEU A 400 12.25 -9.88 12.67
C LEU A 400 13.76 -10.12 12.74
N ARG A 401 14.38 -9.86 13.90
CA ARG A 401 15.80 -10.09 14.15
C ARG A 401 16.18 -11.56 14.03
N GLU A 402 15.42 -12.45 14.67
CA GLU A 402 15.67 -13.88 14.63
C GLU A 402 15.54 -14.43 13.21
N LEU A 403 14.49 -14.06 12.47
CA LEU A 403 14.28 -14.51 11.10
C LEU A 403 15.44 -14.19 10.15
N LEU A 404 16.25 -13.16 10.43
CA LEU A 404 17.44 -12.87 9.62
C LEU A 404 18.46 -14.02 9.66
N TYR A 405 18.60 -14.74 10.79
CA TYR A 405 19.48 -15.88 10.91
C TYR A 405 18.96 -17.11 10.15
N TYR A 406 17.66 -17.15 9.86
CA TYR A 406 17.02 -18.20 9.06
C TYR A 406 16.85 -17.80 7.59
N GLY A 407 17.38 -16.64 7.21
CA GLY A 407 17.35 -16.16 5.83
C GLY A 407 15.96 -15.78 5.33
N VAL A 408 15.09 -15.32 6.21
CA VAL A 408 13.75 -14.82 5.89
C VAL A 408 13.67 -13.34 6.26
N SER A 409 13.21 -12.49 5.35
CA SER A 409 13.04 -11.06 5.61
C SER A 409 11.57 -10.65 5.53
N ALA A 410 11.18 -9.66 6.34
CA ALA A 410 9.83 -9.11 6.43
C ALA A 410 9.88 -7.66 6.93
N ILE A 411 8.73 -7.06 7.23
CA ILE A 411 8.62 -5.71 7.79
C ILE A 411 7.80 -5.75 9.08
N ALA A 412 8.25 -5.05 10.11
CA ALA A 412 7.50 -4.94 11.36
C ALA A 412 6.21 -4.14 11.16
N LEU A 413 5.09 -4.64 11.71
CA LEU A 413 3.77 -4.02 11.57
C LEU A 413 3.69 -2.66 12.25
N GLY A 414 4.44 -2.41 13.32
CA GLY A 414 4.43 -1.12 14.02
C GLY A 414 4.73 0.07 13.10
N THR A 415 5.55 -0.10 12.05
CA THR A 415 5.83 0.96 11.06
C THR A 415 4.61 1.37 10.23
N THR A 416 3.60 0.52 10.17
CA THR A 416 2.38 0.73 9.36
C THR A 416 1.26 1.42 10.15
N GLY A 417 1.44 1.66 11.45
CA GLY A 417 0.42 2.17 12.35
C GLY A 417 -0.46 1.06 12.95
N SER A 418 -0.08 -0.20 12.77
CA SER A 418 -0.71 -1.33 13.43
C SER A 418 -0.49 -1.27 14.96
N GLU A 419 -1.55 -1.52 15.71
CA GLU A 419 -1.48 -1.71 17.16
C GLU A 419 -0.96 -3.11 17.54
N ARG A 420 -0.85 -4.02 16.57
CA ARG A 420 -0.35 -5.39 16.71
C ARG A 420 1.15 -5.46 16.46
N THR A 421 1.91 -4.87 17.40
CA THR A 421 3.36 -4.68 17.26
C THR A 421 4.17 -5.96 17.33
N GLU A 422 3.57 -7.08 17.75
CA GLU A 422 4.17 -8.41 17.72
C GLU A 422 4.26 -8.99 16.29
N GLY A 423 3.56 -8.39 15.33
CA GLY A 423 3.42 -8.90 13.99
C GLY A 423 4.42 -8.37 12.97
N LEU A 424 4.60 -9.15 11.92
CA LEU A 424 5.34 -8.79 10.72
C LEU A 424 4.44 -8.88 9.48
N ARG A 425 4.77 -8.11 8.44
CA ARG A 425 4.17 -8.18 7.10
C ARG A 425 5.06 -8.99 6.17
N ALA A 426 4.48 -9.98 5.49
CA ALA A 426 5.07 -10.68 4.37
C ALA A 426 4.47 -10.19 3.04
N CYS A 427 5.32 -9.97 2.04
CA CYS A 427 4.92 -9.76 0.65
C CYS A 427 5.11 -11.04 -0.16
N THR A 428 4.09 -11.46 -0.90
CA THR A 428 4.12 -12.70 -1.68
C THR A 428 4.70 -12.52 -3.07
N SER A 429 4.78 -11.29 -3.55
CA SER A 429 4.92 -10.97 -4.96
C SER A 429 6.23 -11.45 -5.57
N LEU A 430 7.36 -11.26 -4.90
CA LEU A 430 8.69 -11.62 -5.41
C LEU A 430 9.03 -13.10 -5.26
N ILE A 431 8.39 -13.79 -4.32
CA ILE A 431 8.69 -15.20 -4.04
C ILE A 431 8.24 -16.06 -5.21
N GLN A 432 9.16 -16.83 -5.77
CA GLN A 432 8.85 -17.79 -6.82
C GLN A 432 8.37 -19.11 -6.20
N ARG A 433 7.51 -19.87 -6.90
CA ARG A 433 7.05 -21.19 -6.41
C ARG A 433 8.21 -22.17 -6.20
N SER A 434 9.29 -22.03 -6.96
CA SER A 434 10.53 -22.80 -6.78
C SER A 434 11.25 -22.54 -5.47
N GLU A 435 10.95 -21.41 -4.77
CA GLU A 435 11.53 -21.07 -3.49
C GLU A 435 10.72 -21.62 -2.30
N PHE A 436 9.50 -22.13 -2.51
CA PHE A 436 8.66 -22.69 -1.45
C PHE A 436 9.33 -23.83 -0.66
N PRO A 437 10.04 -24.79 -1.27
CA PRO A 437 10.75 -25.79 -0.49
C PRO A 437 11.76 -25.19 0.48
N VAL A 438 12.54 -24.20 0.05
CA VAL A 438 13.53 -23.50 0.86
C VAL A 438 12.85 -22.70 1.98
N LEU A 439 11.74 -22.02 1.68
CA LEU A 439 10.96 -21.30 2.70
C LEU A 439 10.46 -22.29 3.77
N GLY A 440 9.87 -23.41 3.36
CA GLY A 440 9.35 -24.42 4.28
C GLY A 440 10.44 -25.00 5.20
N GLU A 441 11.61 -25.30 4.65
CA GLU A 441 12.76 -25.79 5.41
C GLU A 441 13.21 -24.75 6.46
N ARG A 442 13.33 -23.49 6.08
CA ARG A 442 13.74 -22.40 6.97
C ARG A 442 12.73 -22.16 8.11
N LEU A 443 11.44 -22.21 7.80
CA LEU A 443 10.38 -22.10 8.81
C LEU A 443 10.38 -23.29 9.76
N ALA A 444 10.61 -24.51 9.26
CA ALA A 444 10.73 -25.71 10.09
C ALA A 444 11.97 -25.63 11.04
N TRP A 445 13.11 -25.14 10.55
CA TRP A 445 14.27 -24.92 11.41
C TRP A 445 13.99 -23.86 12.46
N PHE A 446 13.36 -22.75 12.08
CA PHE A 446 12.94 -21.72 13.02
C PHE A 446 12.04 -22.30 14.11
N HIS A 447 11.01 -23.08 13.73
CA HIS A 447 10.07 -23.69 14.64
C HIS A 447 10.74 -24.72 15.58
N ARG A 448 11.65 -25.53 15.07
CA ARG A 448 12.45 -26.47 15.89
C ARG A 448 13.21 -25.75 17.00
N ASP A 449 13.78 -24.58 16.70
CA ASP A 449 14.68 -23.87 17.60
C ASP A 449 13.93 -22.94 18.58
N HIS A 450 12.70 -22.52 18.24
CA HIS A 450 11.88 -21.59 19.03
C HIS A 450 10.59 -22.20 19.56
N GLY A 451 10.14 -23.33 19.00
CA GLY A 451 8.96 -24.04 19.49
C GLY A 451 9.18 -24.52 20.93
N LYS A 452 8.24 -24.22 21.83
CA LYS A 452 8.27 -24.83 23.16
C LYS A 452 8.09 -26.34 22.96
N PRO A 453 8.90 -27.20 23.63
CA PRO A 453 8.59 -28.63 23.65
C PRO A 453 7.16 -28.79 24.14
N ALA A 454 6.37 -29.64 23.47
CA ALA A 454 5.06 -30.01 23.94
C ALA A 454 5.25 -30.53 25.38
N GLY A 455 4.71 -29.80 26.37
CA GLY A 455 4.73 -30.25 27.74
C GLY A 455 4.11 -31.64 27.80
N PRO A 456 4.52 -32.53 28.75
CA PRO A 456 3.92 -33.82 28.87
C PRO A 456 2.40 -33.64 28.98
N ALA A 457 1.64 -34.38 28.16
CA ALA A 457 0.19 -34.37 28.20
C ALA A 457 -0.26 -34.66 29.62
N ALA A 458 -0.96 -33.71 30.24
CA ALA A 458 -1.52 -33.84 31.57
C ALA A 458 -2.76 -34.78 31.55
#